data_5f0ec3d8071fc181b0225fb7ebca206f
#
_entry.id   5f0ec3d8071fc181b0225fb7ebca206f
#
_cell.length_a   1.000
_cell.length_b   1.000
_cell.length_c   1.000
_cell.angle_alpha   90.00
_cell.angle_beta   90.00
_cell.angle_gamma   90.00
#
_symmetry.space_group_name_H-M   'P 1'
#
loop_
_entity.id
_entity.type
_entity.pdbx_description
1 polymer ?
#
loop_
_entity_poly.entity_id
_entity_poly.type
_entity_poly.pdbx_seq_one_letter_code
_entity_poly.pdbx_strand_id
1 'polypeptide(L)'
;MITAILKFDISNTFTQWEQAFYTHQPVARAAGLYELYHGHEPGNDKRVVVVLNCLSEEHMQKFIEANGKAMASSGHILESTVTEIYVN
;
A
#
# COMPACT_ATOMS: atom_id res chain seq x y z
N MET A 1 3.35 2.38 -17.56
CA MET A 1 2.67 2.01 -16.31
C MET A 1 3.42 0.86 -15.66
N ILE A 2 3.51 0.85 -14.34
CA ILE A 2 4.15 -0.23 -13.60
C ILE A 2 3.14 -0.90 -12.68
N THR A 3 3.45 -2.15 -12.29
CA THR A 3 2.71 -2.85 -11.24
C THR A 3 3.64 -3.01 -10.04
N ALA A 4 3.21 -2.54 -8.89
CA ALA A 4 3.96 -2.66 -7.65
C ALA A 4 3.26 -3.65 -6.72
N ILE A 5 4.02 -4.55 -6.14
CA ILE A 5 3.54 -5.49 -5.12
C ILE A 5 4.23 -5.12 -3.82
N LEU A 6 3.44 -4.66 -2.85
CA LEU A 6 3.96 -4.29 -1.54
C LEU A 6 3.51 -5.32 -0.50
N LYS A 7 4.46 -5.81 0.27
CA LYS A 7 4.21 -6.73 1.39
C LYS A 7 4.74 -6.06 2.64
N PHE A 8 3.94 -6.02 3.69
CA PHE A 8 4.33 -5.33 4.92
C PHE A 8 3.55 -5.87 6.12
N ASP A 9 4.06 -5.57 7.30
CA ASP A 9 3.39 -5.89 8.56
C ASP A 9 2.56 -4.71 9.03
N ILE A 10 1.51 -5.00 9.79
CA ILE A 10 0.67 -3.97 10.42
C ILE A 10 0.65 -4.18 11.93
N SER A 11 0.50 -3.07 12.67
CA SER A 11 0.49 -3.07 14.13
C SER A 11 -0.91 -3.18 14.73
N ASN A 12 -1.94 -2.91 13.94
CA ASN A 12 -3.34 -2.98 14.35
C ASN A 12 -4.04 -4.20 13.74
N THR A 13 -5.37 -4.24 13.77
CA THR A 13 -6.12 -5.32 13.12
C THR A 13 -6.20 -5.09 11.61
N PHE A 14 -6.36 -6.17 10.85
CA PHE A 14 -6.53 -6.07 9.40
C PHE A 14 -7.73 -5.19 9.05
N THR A 15 -8.84 -5.32 9.78
CA THR A 15 -10.05 -4.53 9.54
C THR A 15 -9.79 -3.04 9.77
N GLN A 16 -9.06 -2.67 10.82
CA GLN A 16 -8.70 -1.27 11.09
C GLN A 16 -7.80 -0.71 9.99
N TRP A 17 -6.79 -1.47 9.60
CA TRP A 17 -5.91 -1.07 8.51
C TRP A 17 -6.69 -0.90 7.21
N GLU A 18 -7.56 -1.85 6.89
CA GLU A 18 -8.34 -1.85 5.65
C GLU A 18 -9.27 -0.64 5.57
N GLN A 19 -9.90 -0.25 6.68
CA GLN A 19 -10.75 0.94 6.71
C GLN A 19 -9.94 2.21 6.40
N ALA A 20 -8.75 2.34 6.99
CA ALA A 20 -7.86 3.47 6.69
C ALA A 20 -7.40 3.43 5.24
N PHE A 21 -7.11 2.23 4.71
CA PHE A 21 -6.72 2.03 3.33
C PHE A 21 -7.81 2.52 2.36
N TYR A 22 -9.07 2.14 2.60
CA TYR A 22 -10.20 2.61 1.79
C TYR A 22 -10.37 4.12 1.86
N THR A 23 -10.19 4.71 3.03
CA THR A 23 -10.31 6.16 3.22
C THR A 23 -9.28 6.91 2.36
N HIS A 24 -8.10 6.34 2.15
CA HIS A 24 -7.03 6.97 1.38
C HIS A 24 -7.06 6.66 -0.12
N GLN A 25 -7.94 5.78 -0.58
CA GLN A 25 -8.00 5.42 -2.00
C GLN A 25 -8.22 6.60 -2.94
N PRO A 26 -9.09 7.58 -2.65
CA PRO A 26 -9.23 8.75 -3.52
C PRO A 26 -7.93 9.55 -3.66
N VAL A 27 -7.16 9.67 -2.58
CA VAL A 27 -5.86 10.37 -2.60
C VAL A 27 -4.86 9.60 -3.47
N ALA A 28 -4.81 8.28 -3.32
CA ALA A 28 -3.91 7.44 -4.11
C ALA A 28 -4.26 7.51 -5.60
N ARG A 29 -5.53 7.41 -5.95
CA ARG A 29 -5.98 7.51 -7.34
C ARG A 29 -5.64 8.86 -7.95
N ALA A 30 -5.83 9.93 -7.21
CA ALA A 30 -5.47 11.28 -7.67
C ALA A 30 -3.97 11.42 -7.92
N ALA A 31 -3.14 10.64 -7.21
CA ALA A 31 -1.69 10.60 -7.38
C ALA A 31 -1.22 9.60 -8.44
N GLY A 32 -2.14 8.91 -9.12
CA GLY A 32 -1.80 7.96 -10.17
C GLY A 32 -1.53 6.54 -9.69
N LEU A 33 -2.01 6.18 -8.50
CA LEU A 33 -1.90 4.83 -7.94
C LEU A 33 -3.28 4.19 -7.87
N TYR A 34 -3.41 3.02 -8.50
CA TYR A 34 -4.70 2.33 -8.63
C TYR A 34 -4.57 0.92 -8.05
N GLU A 35 -5.35 0.65 -7.00
CA GLU A 35 -5.32 -0.65 -6.34
C GLU A 35 -5.96 -1.72 -7.22
N LEU A 36 -5.28 -2.84 -7.37
CA LEU A 36 -5.78 -4.01 -8.08
C LEU A 36 -6.25 -5.10 -7.12
N TYR A 37 -5.56 -5.25 -5.99
CA TYR A 37 -5.84 -6.28 -5.02
C TYR A 37 -5.18 -5.95 -3.69
N HIS A 38 -5.81 -6.34 -2.59
CA HIS A 38 -5.18 -6.38 -1.28
C HIS A 38 -5.72 -7.55 -0.47
N GLY A 39 -4.92 -8.01 0.48
CA GLY A 39 -5.28 -9.11 1.36
C GLY A 39 -4.19 -9.36 2.37
N HIS A 40 -4.27 -10.48 3.07
CA HIS A 40 -3.24 -10.87 4.04
C HIS A 40 -2.88 -12.35 3.87
N GLU A 41 -1.77 -12.76 4.48
CA GLU A 41 -1.35 -14.16 4.46
C GLU A 41 -2.37 -15.06 5.15
N PRO A 42 -2.59 -16.28 4.64
CA PRO A 42 -3.37 -17.27 5.39
C PRO A 42 -2.72 -17.54 6.75
N GLY A 43 -3.51 -17.46 7.81
CA GLY A 43 -3.03 -17.69 9.17
C GLY A 43 -2.23 -16.56 9.79
N ASN A 44 -2.01 -15.45 9.07
CA ASN A 44 -1.29 -14.27 9.58
C ASN A 44 -1.90 -12.99 9.03
N ASP A 45 -2.93 -12.49 9.70
CA ASP A 45 -3.63 -11.28 9.30
C ASP A 45 -2.85 -9.97 9.58
N LYS A 46 -1.64 -10.08 10.12
CA LYS A 46 -0.72 -8.95 10.29
C LYS A 46 0.22 -8.79 9.10
N ARG A 47 0.31 -9.78 8.22
CA ARG A 47 1.13 -9.71 7.01
C ARG A 47 0.26 -9.40 5.80
N VAL A 48 0.36 -8.19 5.31
CA VAL A 48 -0.53 -7.63 4.29
C VAL A 48 0.17 -7.55 2.94
N VAL A 49 -0.60 -7.76 1.86
CA VAL A 49 -0.14 -7.54 0.51
C VAL A 49 -1.07 -6.53 -0.17
N VAL A 50 -0.48 -5.59 -0.91
CA VAL A 50 -1.21 -4.64 -1.76
C VAL A 50 -0.59 -4.68 -3.15
N VAL A 51 -1.42 -4.83 -4.17
CA VAL A 51 -1.00 -4.80 -5.57
C VAL A 51 -1.56 -3.55 -6.21
N LEU A 52 -0.69 -2.72 -6.76
CA LEU A 52 -1.04 -1.42 -7.34
C LEU A 52 -0.58 -1.34 -8.80
N ASN A 53 -1.42 -0.72 -9.64
CA ASN A 53 -0.95 -0.14 -10.90
C ASN A 53 -0.59 1.32 -10.63
N CYS A 54 0.58 1.74 -11.09
CA CYS A 54 1.06 3.11 -10.91
C CYS A 54 1.41 3.68 -12.28
N LEU A 55 1.14 4.97 -12.49
CA LEU A 55 1.49 5.63 -13.76
C LEU A 55 2.98 5.54 -14.04
N SER A 56 3.80 5.63 -12.99
CA SER A 56 5.25 5.42 -13.06
C SER A 56 5.79 5.13 -11.67
N GLU A 57 7.04 4.67 -11.60
CA GLU A 57 7.74 4.51 -10.32
C GLU A 57 7.89 5.83 -9.60
N GLU A 58 8.11 6.93 -10.33
CA GLU A 58 8.21 8.27 -9.77
C GLU A 58 6.90 8.68 -9.08
N HIS A 59 5.74 8.40 -9.68
CA HIS A 59 4.45 8.68 -9.06
C HIS A 59 4.32 7.95 -7.72
N MET A 60 4.73 6.69 -7.68
CA MET A 60 4.68 5.89 -6.46
C MET A 60 5.59 6.47 -5.38
N GLN A 61 6.83 6.84 -5.74
CA GLN A 61 7.79 7.42 -4.80
C GLN A 61 7.28 8.73 -4.21
N LYS A 62 6.74 9.60 -5.05
CA LYS A 62 6.17 10.88 -4.61
C LYS A 62 4.99 10.67 -3.65
N PHE A 63 4.13 9.72 -3.96
CA PHE A 63 3.00 9.40 -3.09
C PHE A 63 3.47 8.94 -1.72
N ILE A 64 4.43 8.00 -1.68
CA ILE A 64 4.97 7.46 -0.43
C ILE A 64 5.60 8.57 0.40
N GLU A 65 6.39 9.46 -0.23
CA GLU A 65 7.01 10.59 0.47
C GLU A 65 5.97 11.55 1.04
N ALA A 66 4.94 11.88 0.27
CA ALA A 66 3.91 12.83 0.69
C ALA A 66 2.96 12.27 1.75
N ASN A 67 2.77 10.95 1.79
CA ASN A 67 1.76 10.30 2.62
C ASN A 67 2.33 9.34 3.67
N GLY A 68 3.62 9.40 3.94
CA GLY A 68 4.29 8.50 4.90
C GLY A 68 3.65 8.52 6.29
N LYS A 69 3.28 9.70 6.80
CA LYS A 69 2.63 9.82 8.10
C LYS A 69 1.25 9.17 8.12
N ALA A 70 0.46 9.38 7.07
CA ALA A 70 -0.86 8.78 6.95
C ALA A 70 -0.76 7.25 6.87
N MET A 71 0.22 6.74 6.12
CA MET A 71 0.47 5.30 6.01
C MET A 71 0.83 4.71 7.38
N ALA A 72 1.75 5.34 8.10
CA ALA A 72 2.14 4.90 9.44
C ALA A 72 0.96 4.94 10.41
N SER A 73 0.12 5.98 10.34
CA SER A 73 -1.07 6.10 11.18
C SER A 73 -2.12 5.03 10.90
N SER A 74 -2.12 4.46 9.70
CA SER A 74 -3.03 3.36 9.34
C SER A 74 -2.66 2.03 9.99
N GLY A 75 -1.50 1.95 10.61
CA GLY A 75 -0.96 0.72 11.20
C GLY A 75 0.13 0.08 10.36
N HIS A 76 0.44 0.60 9.18
CA HIS A 76 1.50 0.11 8.31
C HIS A 76 2.87 0.33 8.97
N ILE A 77 3.59 -0.74 9.22
CA ILE A 77 4.96 -0.68 9.76
C ILE A 77 5.89 -0.48 8.58
N LEU A 78 6.30 0.77 8.35
CA LEU A 78 6.99 1.18 7.12
C LEU A 78 8.28 0.39 6.87
N GLU A 79 9.07 0.14 7.91
CA GLU A 79 10.34 -0.57 7.81
C GLU A 79 10.18 -2.05 7.44
N SER A 80 8.98 -2.62 7.57
CA SER A 80 8.70 -4.00 7.20
C SER A 80 8.39 -4.16 5.70
N THR A 81 8.30 -3.07 4.97
CA THR A 81 7.82 -3.08 3.59
C THR A 81 8.84 -3.68 2.63
N VAL A 82 8.39 -4.68 1.86
CA VAL A 82 9.12 -5.23 0.72
C VAL A 82 8.34 -4.87 -0.53
N THR A 83 9.02 -4.23 -1.49
CA THR A 83 8.39 -3.77 -2.73
C THR A 83 8.99 -4.50 -3.92
N GLU A 84 8.12 -5.09 -4.74
CA GLU A 84 8.50 -5.69 -6.02
C GLU A 84 7.86 -4.85 -7.12
N ILE A 85 8.62 -4.54 -8.17
CA ILE A 85 8.15 -3.68 -9.28
C ILE A 85 8.29 -4.44 -10.58
N TYR A 86 7.21 -4.45 -11.35
CA TYR A 86 7.13 -5.10 -12.65
C TYR A 86 6.67 -4.09 -13.69
N VAL A 87 7.21 -4.16 -14.89
CA VAL A 87 6.83 -3.33 -16.02
C VAL A 87 6.19 -4.19 -17.09
N ASN A 88 5.27 -3.60 -17.83
CA ASN A 88 4.58 -4.30 -18.92
C ASN A 88 4.41 -3.42 -20.16
#